data_41ec0cffe3b8880101ac421aafbb4260
#
_entry.id   41ec0cffe3b8880101ac421aafbb4260
#
_cell.length_a   1.000
_cell.length_b   1.000
_cell.length_c   1.000
_cell.angle_alpha   90.00
_cell.angle_beta   90.00
_cell.angle_gamma   90.00
#
_symmetry.space_group_name_H-M   'P 1'
#
loop_
_entity.id
_entity.type
_entity.pdbx_description
1 polymer ?
#
loop_
_entity_poly.entity_id
_entity_poly.type
_entity_poly.pdbx_seq_one_letter_code
_entity_poly.pdbx_strand_id
1 'polypeptide(L)'
;MKNFIKNFSSAYKFPLLTFVALLSTNISYSQDFGADLVSSYVWRGTQFGSGAHIQPYMELGSGNLTGGVWGSFPTSAMGGGNELDLWVSYDFGPLALTATNYTFPGEGGVYSDGEGIFDGEYTELAASTSIMGVDLSAGYFTEVEALYVELGFSTGAVDIAIGYGDDQGDAWYADGGSGIVNMSFSGSKDISITENYSLPVFGSFILNPEAETAFLVFGISF
;
A
#
# COMPACT_ATOMS: atom_id res chain seq x y z
N MET A 1 12.16 3.93 -36.63
CA MET A 1 11.90 4.04 -35.20
C MET A 1 10.62 4.80 -34.83
N LYS A 2 10.09 5.72 -35.67
CA LYS A 2 8.85 6.49 -35.37
C LYS A 2 7.52 5.72 -35.56
N ASN A 3 7.51 4.57 -36.18
CA ASN A 3 6.26 3.79 -36.42
C ASN A 3 5.98 2.71 -35.38
N PHE A 4 6.90 2.43 -34.48
CA PHE A 4 6.71 1.41 -33.42
C PHE A 4 5.95 1.97 -32.21
N ILE A 5 6.10 3.26 -31.92
CA ILE A 5 5.50 3.90 -30.76
C ILE A 5 4.00 4.20 -30.95
N LYS A 6 3.52 4.34 -32.22
CA LYS A 6 2.09 4.60 -32.48
C LYS A 6 1.17 3.40 -32.23
N ASN A 7 1.68 2.19 -32.23
CA ASN A 7 0.85 0.98 -32.03
C ASN A 7 0.71 0.60 -30.56
N PHE A 8 1.57 1.10 -29.67
CA PHE A 8 1.48 0.79 -28.23
C PHE A 8 0.37 1.59 -27.52
N SER A 9 0.14 2.85 -27.93
CA SER A 9 -0.90 3.67 -27.29
C SER A 9 -2.34 3.22 -27.56
N SER A 10 -2.54 2.34 -28.57
CA SER A 10 -3.87 1.80 -28.90
C SER A 10 -4.22 0.54 -28.12
N ALA A 11 -3.23 -0.21 -27.64
CA ALA A 11 -3.44 -1.48 -26.97
C ALA A 11 -3.95 -1.32 -25.52
N TYR A 12 -3.62 -0.20 -24.85
CA TYR A 12 -4.02 0.04 -23.46
C TYR A 12 -5.39 0.72 -23.31
N LYS A 13 -5.94 1.30 -24.37
CA LYS A 13 -7.29 1.89 -24.33
C LYS A 13 -8.40 0.84 -24.31
N PHE A 14 -8.12 -0.37 -24.77
CA PHE A 14 -9.10 -1.45 -24.85
C PHE A 14 -9.39 -2.11 -23.50
N PRO A 15 -8.40 -2.45 -22.63
CA PRO A 15 -8.68 -3.04 -21.34
C PRO A 15 -9.33 -2.07 -20.36
N LEU A 16 -9.01 -0.77 -20.40
CA LEU A 16 -9.64 0.22 -19.56
C LEU A 16 -11.12 0.44 -19.92
N LEU A 17 -11.46 0.49 -21.21
CA LEU A 17 -12.84 0.57 -21.68
C LEU A 17 -13.62 -0.73 -21.39
N THR A 18 -12.98 -1.88 -21.47
CA THR A 18 -13.58 -3.18 -21.13
C THR A 18 -13.80 -3.30 -19.62
N PHE A 19 -12.89 -2.79 -18.81
CA PHE A 19 -13.05 -2.72 -17.36
C PHE A 19 -14.23 -1.80 -16.97
N VAL A 20 -14.34 -0.62 -17.58
CA VAL A 20 -15.48 0.30 -17.36
C VAL A 20 -16.79 -0.27 -17.89
N ALA A 21 -16.79 -1.04 -18.98
CA ALA A 21 -17.99 -1.68 -19.54
C ALA A 21 -18.48 -2.87 -18.70
N LEU A 22 -17.58 -3.61 -18.02
CA LEU A 22 -17.95 -4.66 -17.08
C LEU A 22 -18.60 -4.11 -15.80
N LEU A 23 -18.35 -2.85 -15.46
CA LEU A 23 -18.97 -2.14 -14.34
C LEU A 23 -20.45 -1.76 -14.58
N SER A 24 -21.00 -1.96 -15.78
CA SER A 24 -22.37 -1.57 -16.14
C SER A 24 -23.44 -2.67 -16.01
N THR A 25 -23.07 -3.86 -15.54
CA THR A 25 -24.03 -4.93 -15.23
C THR A 25 -24.53 -4.75 -13.79
N ASN A 26 -25.80 -5.16 -13.48
CA ASN A 26 -26.45 -5.04 -12.15
C ASN A 26 -25.74 -5.88 -11.06
N ILE A 27 -24.44 -5.68 -10.88
CA ILE A 27 -23.64 -6.28 -9.84
C ILE A 27 -23.62 -5.28 -8.67
N SER A 28 -23.70 -5.78 -7.45
CA SER A 28 -23.54 -4.95 -6.26
C SER A 28 -22.11 -4.43 -6.20
N TYR A 29 -21.94 -3.13 -6.27
CA TYR A 29 -20.62 -2.48 -6.13
C TYR A 29 -20.46 -2.02 -4.69
N SER A 30 -19.28 -2.27 -4.12
CA SER A 30 -18.80 -1.54 -2.95
C SER A 30 -17.90 -0.39 -3.41
N GLN A 31 -18.02 0.73 -2.71
CA GLN A 31 -17.13 1.88 -2.89
C GLN A 31 -16.67 2.30 -1.50
N ASP A 32 -15.38 2.48 -1.36
CA ASP A 32 -14.79 3.06 -0.17
C ASP A 32 -13.76 4.09 -0.58
N PHE A 33 -13.70 5.20 0.15
CA PHE A 33 -12.73 6.25 -0.06
C PHE A 33 -12.52 7.04 1.23
N GLY A 34 -11.31 7.50 1.43
CA GLY A 34 -10.95 8.26 2.61
C GLY A 34 -9.55 8.82 2.49
N ALA A 35 -9.07 9.33 3.59
CA ALA A 35 -7.68 9.76 3.70
C ALA A 35 -7.20 9.66 5.15
N ASP A 36 -5.96 9.27 5.33
CA ASP A 36 -5.26 9.36 6.59
C ASP A 36 -4.34 10.59 6.61
N LEU A 37 -4.28 11.27 7.74
CA LEU A 37 -3.22 12.22 8.04
C LEU A 37 -2.30 11.57 9.08
N VAL A 38 -1.08 11.25 8.68
CA VAL A 38 -0.09 10.58 9.53
C VAL A 38 1.08 11.50 9.86
N SER A 39 1.68 11.29 11.02
CA SER A 39 2.84 12.09 11.47
C SER A 39 4.12 11.77 10.70
N SER A 40 4.20 10.58 10.11
CA SER A 40 5.33 10.09 9.31
C SER A 40 4.86 8.93 8.45
N TYR A 41 5.40 8.80 7.25
CA TYR A 41 5.16 7.64 6.40
C TYR A 41 6.19 6.56 6.70
N VAL A 42 5.74 5.50 7.38
CA VAL A 42 6.53 4.30 7.67
C VAL A 42 5.80 3.09 7.11
N TRP A 43 6.47 2.31 6.28
CA TRP A 43 5.93 1.11 5.67
C TRP A 43 6.90 -0.06 5.86
N ARG A 44 6.39 -1.20 6.37
CA ARG A 44 7.18 -2.42 6.63
C ARG A 44 8.48 -2.17 7.40
N GLY A 45 8.42 -1.27 8.40
CA GLY A 45 9.58 -0.92 9.23
C GLY A 45 10.54 0.11 8.61
N THR A 46 10.30 0.58 7.41
CA THR A 46 11.11 1.58 6.71
C THR A 46 10.38 2.92 6.64
N GLN A 47 11.09 4.01 6.96
CA GLN A 47 10.53 5.36 6.87
C GLN A 47 10.78 5.94 5.47
N PHE A 48 9.71 6.15 4.72
CA PHE A 48 9.73 6.79 3.40
C PHE A 48 9.54 8.31 3.46
N GLY A 49 8.83 8.79 4.49
CA GLY A 49 8.63 10.21 4.71
C GLY A 49 8.72 10.58 6.19
N SER A 50 9.59 11.55 6.52
CA SER A 50 9.89 11.96 7.89
C SER A 50 8.95 13.01 8.47
N GLY A 51 8.13 13.66 7.62
CA GLY A 51 7.13 14.66 8.01
C GLY A 51 5.71 14.10 7.97
N ALA A 52 4.74 14.96 8.21
CA ALA A 52 3.34 14.59 8.09
C ALA A 52 2.96 14.35 6.61
N HIS A 53 2.19 13.29 6.38
CA HIS A 53 1.68 12.88 5.06
C HIS A 53 0.16 12.83 5.06
N ILE A 54 -0.43 13.18 3.92
CA ILE A 54 -1.83 12.88 3.59
C ILE A 54 -1.82 11.65 2.72
N GLN A 55 -2.59 10.62 3.11
CA GLN A 55 -2.63 9.33 2.45
C GLN A 55 -4.07 9.02 1.98
N PRO A 56 -4.50 9.59 0.84
CA PRO A 56 -5.81 9.32 0.28
C PRO A 56 -5.88 7.92 -0.34
N TYR A 57 -7.08 7.33 -0.29
CA TYR A 57 -7.36 6.09 -0.99
C TYR A 57 -8.75 6.08 -1.60
N MET A 58 -8.93 5.25 -2.62
CA MET A 58 -10.21 4.90 -3.19
C MET A 58 -10.20 3.43 -3.59
N GLU A 59 -11.24 2.72 -3.20
CA GLU A 59 -11.43 1.30 -3.47
C GLU A 59 -12.78 1.07 -4.16
N LEU A 60 -12.78 0.18 -5.14
CA LEU A 60 -13.97 -0.29 -5.84
C LEU A 60 -13.98 -1.80 -5.86
N GLY A 61 -15.10 -2.42 -5.41
CA GLY A 61 -15.25 -3.86 -5.36
C GLY A 61 -16.48 -4.36 -6.11
N SER A 62 -16.39 -5.58 -6.65
CA SER A 62 -17.50 -6.29 -7.28
C SER A 62 -17.33 -7.80 -7.12
N GLY A 63 -18.19 -8.42 -6.32
CA GLY A 63 -18.03 -9.82 -5.95
C GLY A 63 -16.72 -10.05 -5.20
N ASN A 64 -15.89 -10.94 -5.71
CA ASN A 64 -14.59 -11.27 -5.13
C ASN A 64 -13.42 -10.42 -5.68
N LEU A 65 -13.71 -9.51 -6.62
CA LEU A 65 -12.71 -8.65 -7.23
C LEU A 65 -12.77 -7.27 -6.59
N THR A 66 -11.63 -6.78 -6.14
CA THR A 66 -11.46 -5.43 -5.60
C THR A 66 -10.26 -4.79 -6.25
N GLY A 67 -10.29 -3.50 -6.45
CA GLY A 67 -9.16 -2.75 -6.96
C GLY A 67 -9.24 -1.31 -6.46
N GLY A 68 -8.10 -0.66 -6.40
CA GLY A 68 -8.05 0.68 -5.85
C GLY A 68 -6.80 1.45 -6.21
N VAL A 69 -6.77 2.63 -5.67
CA VAL A 69 -5.64 3.54 -5.69
C VAL A 69 -5.38 4.02 -4.27
N TRP A 70 -4.12 4.09 -3.91
CA TRP A 70 -3.65 4.69 -2.67
C TRP A 70 -2.50 5.64 -2.99
N GLY A 71 -2.30 6.64 -2.17
CA GLY A 71 -1.16 7.51 -2.33
C GLY A 71 -0.65 8.06 -1.00
N SER A 72 0.57 8.57 -0.99
CA SER A 72 1.19 9.23 0.16
C SER A 72 1.88 10.51 -0.31
N PHE A 73 1.44 11.65 0.24
CA PHE A 73 1.93 12.96 -0.17
C PHE A 73 2.35 13.77 1.05
N PRO A 74 3.62 14.24 1.11
CA PRO A 74 4.10 15.03 2.22
C PRO A 74 3.39 16.37 2.29
N THR A 75 3.10 16.85 3.50
CA THR A 75 2.51 18.19 3.74
C THR A 75 3.54 19.32 3.62
N SER A 76 4.83 18.98 3.47
CA SER A 76 5.91 19.93 3.26
C SER A 76 6.95 19.40 2.29
N ALA A 77 7.64 20.30 1.58
CA ALA A 77 8.68 19.93 0.60
C ALA A 77 9.87 19.14 1.19
N MET A 78 10.05 19.16 2.50
CA MET A 78 11.12 18.41 3.19
C MET A 78 10.69 17.01 3.64
N GLY A 79 9.43 16.64 3.45
CA GLY A 79 8.88 15.36 3.93
C GLY A 79 9.35 14.16 3.14
N GLY A 80 9.64 14.30 1.86
CA GLY A 80 9.98 13.20 0.94
C GLY A 80 8.82 12.21 0.74
N GLY A 81 9.00 11.21 -0.08
CA GLY A 81 8.13 10.05 -0.16
C GLY A 81 6.77 10.29 -0.83
N ASN A 82 6.74 10.99 -2.00
CA ASN A 82 5.56 10.94 -2.86
C ASN A 82 5.40 9.54 -3.42
N GLU A 83 4.20 8.97 -3.30
CA GLU A 83 3.88 7.63 -3.79
C GLU A 83 2.44 7.57 -4.28
N LEU A 84 2.22 6.81 -5.32
CA LEU A 84 0.91 6.51 -5.88
C LEU A 84 0.89 5.06 -6.35
N ASP A 85 0.00 4.28 -5.75
CA ASP A 85 -0.13 2.85 -5.99
C ASP A 85 -1.45 2.55 -6.68
N LEU A 86 -1.38 1.61 -7.62
CA LEU A 86 -2.56 0.99 -8.22
C LEU A 86 -2.55 -0.49 -7.88
N TRP A 87 -3.66 -1.01 -7.37
CA TRP A 87 -3.73 -2.40 -7.00
C TRP A 87 -5.03 -3.08 -7.45
N VAL A 88 -4.95 -4.41 -7.59
CA VAL A 88 -6.09 -5.28 -7.83
C VAL A 88 -5.93 -6.55 -7.01
N SER A 89 -7.02 -6.98 -6.37
CA SER A 89 -7.07 -8.18 -5.53
C SER A 89 -8.23 -9.06 -5.91
N TYR A 90 -8.04 -10.38 -5.82
CA TYR A 90 -9.10 -11.36 -5.96
C TYR A 90 -9.14 -12.30 -4.74
N ASP A 91 -10.31 -12.36 -4.12
CA ASP A 91 -10.57 -13.20 -2.94
C ASP A 91 -11.11 -14.57 -3.37
N PHE A 92 -10.34 -15.63 -3.10
CA PHE A 92 -10.72 -17.03 -3.32
C PHE A 92 -11.40 -17.66 -2.09
N GLY A 93 -11.68 -16.88 -1.06
CA GLY A 93 -12.22 -17.27 0.23
C GLY A 93 -11.13 -17.54 1.27
N PRO A 94 -10.38 -18.66 1.23
CA PRO A 94 -9.30 -18.88 2.20
C PRO A 94 -8.02 -18.11 1.87
N LEU A 95 -7.89 -17.57 0.67
CA LEU A 95 -6.69 -16.89 0.16
C LEU A 95 -7.10 -15.71 -0.71
N ALA A 96 -6.50 -14.56 -0.52
CA ALA A 96 -6.55 -13.45 -1.46
C ALA A 96 -5.21 -13.33 -2.20
N LEU A 97 -5.28 -12.97 -3.49
CA LEU A 97 -4.11 -12.65 -4.31
C LEU A 97 -4.23 -11.21 -4.76
N THR A 98 -3.16 -10.44 -4.58
CA THR A 98 -3.08 -9.03 -4.92
C THR A 98 -1.89 -8.75 -5.82
N ALA A 99 -2.09 -7.91 -6.81
CA ALA A 99 -1.03 -7.31 -7.59
C ALA A 99 -1.07 -5.79 -7.36
N THR A 100 0.06 -5.21 -6.98
CA THR A 100 0.22 -3.78 -6.74
C THR A 100 1.32 -3.24 -7.63
N ASN A 101 1.06 -2.11 -8.25
CA ASN A 101 2.04 -1.33 -9.00
C ASN A 101 2.34 -0.07 -8.20
N TYR A 102 3.57 0.06 -7.76
CA TYR A 102 4.09 1.19 -6.97
C TYR A 102 4.73 2.21 -7.90
N THR A 103 4.34 3.48 -7.79
CA THR A 103 4.92 4.57 -8.55
C THR A 103 5.28 5.74 -7.66
N PHE A 104 6.35 6.45 -8.01
CA PHE A 104 6.90 7.54 -7.21
C PHE A 104 6.89 8.85 -8.01
N PRO A 105 5.75 9.54 -8.10
CA PRO A 105 5.66 10.81 -8.80
C PRO A 105 6.53 11.87 -8.11
N GLY A 106 7.16 12.72 -8.89
CA GLY A 106 7.89 13.87 -8.39
C GLY A 106 6.98 14.94 -7.78
N GLU A 107 7.56 16.08 -7.43
CA GLU A 107 6.84 17.21 -6.86
C GLU A 107 5.69 17.66 -7.78
N GLY A 108 4.50 17.85 -7.20
CA GLY A 108 3.29 18.21 -7.95
C GLY A 108 2.64 17.06 -8.75
N GLY A 109 3.03 15.81 -8.48
CA GLY A 109 2.47 14.63 -9.17
C GLY A 109 2.98 14.45 -10.60
N VAL A 110 4.12 15.04 -10.92
CA VAL A 110 4.74 14.96 -12.24
C VAL A 110 5.71 13.79 -12.28
N TYR A 111 5.56 12.90 -13.23
CA TYR A 111 6.51 11.81 -13.51
C TYR A 111 7.68 12.33 -14.34
N SER A 112 8.85 11.72 -14.17
CA SER A 112 10.02 12.01 -15.00
C SER A 112 9.77 11.64 -16.46
N ASP A 113 10.55 12.21 -17.39
CA ASP A 113 10.44 11.90 -18.82
C ASP A 113 10.65 10.39 -19.06
N GLY A 114 9.62 9.74 -19.61
CA GLY A 114 9.62 8.31 -19.91
C GLY A 114 9.02 7.42 -18.81
N GLU A 115 8.65 7.99 -17.69
CA GLU A 115 7.91 7.34 -16.61
C GLU A 115 6.45 7.80 -16.65
N GLY A 116 5.56 6.96 -16.19
CA GLY A 116 4.13 7.26 -16.10
C GLY A 116 3.44 6.33 -15.13
N ILE A 117 2.18 6.60 -14.84
CA ILE A 117 1.39 5.85 -13.87
C ILE A 117 1.29 4.33 -14.15
N PHE A 118 1.59 3.89 -15.38
CA PHE A 118 1.60 2.48 -15.76
C PHE A 118 3.01 1.94 -16.04
N ASP A 119 4.00 2.78 -15.92
CA ASP A 119 5.42 2.42 -16.02
C ASP A 119 5.99 2.36 -14.60
N GLY A 120 5.22 1.74 -13.66
CA GLY A 120 5.58 1.62 -12.27
C GLY A 120 6.96 1.02 -12.12
N GLU A 121 7.75 1.61 -11.25
CA GLU A 121 9.10 1.16 -11.01
C GLU A 121 9.12 -0.23 -10.36
N TYR A 122 8.04 -0.56 -9.59
CA TYR A 122 7.99 -1.80 -8.84
C TYR A 122 6.61 -2.44 -8.88
N THR A 123 6.60 -3.75 -9.12
CA THR A 123 5.39 -4.58 -9.09
C THR A 123 5.50 -5.62 -8.00
N GLU A 124 4.57 -5.62 -7.06
CA GLU A 124 4.45 -6.64 -6.04
C GLU A 124 3.32 -7.62 -6.38
N LEU A 125 3.61 -8.91 -6.26
CA LEU A 125 2.62 -9.97 -6.23
C LEU A 125 2.51 -10.49 -4.80
N ALA A 126 1.34 -10.38 -4.21
CA ALA A 126 1.12 -10.75 -2.82
C ALA A 126 0.01 -11.79 -2.66
N ALA A 127 0.12 -12.58 -1.60
CA ALA A 127 -0.88 -13.52 -1.15
C ALA A 127 -1.15 -13.27 0.33
N SER A 128 -2.42 -13.33 0.76
CA SER A 128 -2.81 -13.17 2.16
C SER A 128 -3.91 -14.15 2.57
N THR A 129 -3.88 -14.55 3.84
CA THR A 129 -4.87 -15.43 4.46
C THR A 129 -5.01 -15.10 5.94
N SER A 130 -6.16 -15.45 6.53
CA SER A 130 -6.38 -15.37 7.98
C SER A 130 -6.81 -16.75 8.49
N ILE A 131 -6.08 -17.27 9.46
CA ILE A 131 -6.32 -18.59 10.05
C ILE A 131 -6.37 -18.45 11.57
N MET A 132 -7.52 -18.75 12.17
CA MET A 132 -7.73 -18.71 13.63
C MET A 132 -7.38 -17.36 14.28
N GLY A 133 -7.57 -16.24 13.58
CA GLY A 133 -7.25 -14.90 14.06
C GLY A 133 -5.77 -14.52 13.95
N VAL A 134 -4.99 -15.32 13.22
CA VAL A 134 -3.63 -14.98 12.79
C VAL A 134 -3.67 -14.66 11.31
N ASP A 135 -3.26 -13.46 10.95
CA ASP A 135 -3.11 -13.02 9.58
C ASP A 135 -1.70 -13.35 9.08
N LEU A 136 -1.63 -13.91 7.89
CA LEU A 136 -0.39 -14.21 7.20
C LEU A 136 -0.43 -13.55 5.83
N SER A 137 0.60 -12.80 5.50
CA SER A 137 0.81 -12.27 4.15
C SER A 137 2.22 -12.54 3.66
N ALA A 138 2.35 -12.66 2.35
CA ALA A 138 3.63 -12.72 1.67
C ALA A 138 3.55 -11.93 0.37
N GLY A 139 4.54 -11.07 0.11
CA GLY A 139 4.65 -10.25 -1.08
C GLY A 139 6.04 -10.37 -1.70
N TYR A 140 6.09 -10.37 -3.01
CA TYR A 140 7.33 -10.48 -3.77
C TYR A 140 7.39 -9.38 -4.83
N PHE A 141 8.45 -8.57 -4.76
CA PHE A 141 8.77 -7.57 -5.78
C PHE A 141 9.57 -8.20 -6.91
N THR A 142 9.06 -8.07 -8.12
CA THR A 142 9.62 -8.74 -9.30
C THR A 142 10.89 -8.09 -9.81
N GLU A 143 11.02 -6.78 -9.68
CA GLU A 143 12.13 -5.97 -10.21
C GLU A 143 13.39 -6.03 -9.32
N VAL A 144 13.19 -6.09 -8.01
CA VAL A 144 14.30 -6.10 -7.01
C VAL A 144 14.47 -7.45 -6.33
N GLU A 145 13.69 -8.46 -6.75
CA GLU A 145 13.74 -9.82 -6.20
C GLU A 145 13.64 -9.86 -4.66
N ALA A 146 12.83 -8.98 -4.06
CA ALA A 146 12.68 -8.86 -2.62
C ALA A 146 11.39 -9.54 -2.14
N LEU A 147 11.51 -10.38 -1.13
CA LEU A 147 10.41 -11.08 -0.46
C LEU A 147 10.10 -10.42 0.88
N TYR A 148 8.83 -10.23 1.16
CA TYR A 148 8.33 -9.86 2.48
C TYR A 148 7.30 -10.87 2.97
N VAL A 149 7.41 -11.29 4.23
CA VAL A 149 6.43 -12.16 4.90
C VAL A 149 6.06 -11.55 6.23
N GLU A 150 4.75 -11.43 6.52
CA GLU A 150 4.28 -10.86 7.78
C GLU A 150 3.26 -11.78 8.46
N LEU A 151 3.38 -11.86 9.77
CA LEU A 151 2.40 -12.43 10.68
C LEU A 151 1.78 -11.30 11.50
N GLY A 152 0.44 -11.22 11.49
CA GLY A 152 -0.35 -10.29 12.27
C GLY A 152 -1.32 -11.01 13.22
N PHE A 153 -1.61 -10.40 14.37
CA PHE A 153 -2.68 -10.84 15.26
C PHE A 153 -3.13 -9.71 16.18
N SER A 154 -4.40 -9.73 16.56
CA SER A 154 -4.98 -8.76 17.49
C SER A 154 -5.19 -9.35 18.87
N THR A 155 -4.84 -8.59 19.89
CA THR A 155 -5.18 -8.91 21.29
C THR A 155 -6.49 -8.27 21.74
N GLY A 156 -7.19 -7.59 20.81
CA GLY A 156 -8.39 -6.82 21.07
C GLY A 156 -8.12 -5.36 21.49
N ALA A 157 -6.97 -5.07 22.07
CA ALA A 157 -6.54 -3.72 22.45
C ALA A 157 -5.33 -3.23 21.63
N VAL A 158 -4.52 -4.18 21.18
CA VAL A 158 -3.28 -3.92 20.43
C VAL A 158 -3.18 -4.91 19.29
N ASP A 159 -2.94 -4.41 18.12
CA ASP A 159 -2.59 -5.18 16.93
C ASP A 159 -1.07 -5.31 16.87
N ILE A 160 -0.60 -6.51 16.64
CA ILE A 160 0.82 -6.84 16.59
C ILE A 160 1.13 -7.43 15.23
N ALA A 161 2.18 -6.93 14.58
CA ALA A 161 2.69 -7.54 13.36
C ALA A 161 4.19 -7.77 13.45
N ILE A 162 4.66 -8.86 12.84
CA ILE A 162 6.07 -9.21 12.72
C ILE A 162 6.35 -9.54 11.26
N GLY A 163 7.22 -8.75 10.65
CA GLY A 163 7.59 -8.83 9.25
C GLY A 163 9.04 -9.23 9.06
N TYR A 164 9.25 -10.19 8.17
CA TYR A 164 10.55 -10.66 7.71
C TYR A 164 10.76 -10.21 6.28
N GLY A 165 11.89 -9.59 6.00
CA GLY A 165 12.34 -9.20 4.68
C GLY A 165 13.51 -10.06 4.22
N ASP A 166 13.58 -10.36 2.93
CA ASP A 166 14.66 -11.10 2.27
C ASP A 166 14.96 -10.44 0.93
N ASP A 167 16.15 -9.86 0.83
CA ASP A 167 16.65 -9.17 -0.35
C ASP A 167 17.56 -10.12 -1.12
N GLN A 168 17.07 -10.67 -2.23
CA GLN A 168 17.85 -11.56 -3.09
C GLN A 168 18.75 -10.79 -4.06
N GLY A 169 18.40 -9.55 -4.36
CA GLY A 169 19.06 -8.69 -5.32
C GLY A 169 19.55 -7.38 -4.72
N ASP A 170 18.80 -6.32 -4.97
CA ASP A 170 19.09 -4.99 -4.46
C ASP A 170 18.64 -4.85 -3.01
N ALA A 171 19.32 -3.99 -2.24
CA ALA A 171 18.96 -3.68 -0.87
C ALA A 171 17.57 -2.98 -0.81
N TRP A 172 16.56 -3.70 -0.38
CA TRP A 172 15.19 -3.23 -0.30
C TRP A 172 14.66 -3.18 1.13
N TYR A 173 14.78 -4.29 1.87
CA TYR A 173 14.32 -4.40 3.27
C TYR A 173 15.46 -4.49 4.27
N ALA A 174 16.51 -5.24 3.96
CA ALA A 174 17.53 -5.67 4.91
C ALA A 174 18.96 -5.44 4.41
N ASP A 175 19.19 -4.38 3.64
CA ASP A 175 20.49 -3.96 3.11
C ASP A 175 21.23 -5.09 2.35
N GLY A 176 20.48 -5.85 1.54
CA GLY A 176 21.00 -6.97 0.75
C GLY A 176 21.12 -8.28 1.54
N GLY A 177 20.45 -8.39 2.67
CA GLY A 177 20.40 -9.58 3.51
C GLY A 177 18.98 -10.07 3.76
N SER A 178 18.78 -10.67 4.92
CA SER A 178 17.47 -11.11 5.38
C SER A 178 17.34 -10.99 6.88
N GLY A 179 16.17 -10.59 7.37
CA GLY A 179 15.97 -10.43 8.80
C GLY A 179 14.56 -9.96 9.17
N ILE A 180 14.36 -9.73 10.46
CA ILE A 180 13.13 -9.11 10.96
C ILE A 180 13.25 -7.61 10.77
N VAL A 181 12.51 -7.09 9.78
CA VAL A 181 12.54 -5.67 9.39
C VAL A 181 11.35 -4.89 9.95
N ASN A 182 10.33 -5.56 10.47
CA ASN A 182 9.16 -4.92 11.04
C ASN A 182 8.68 -5.65 12.30
N MET A 183 8.57 -4.92 13.40
CA MET A 183 7.82 -5.33 14.58
C MET A 183 6.94 -4.16 14.99
N SER A 184 5.64 -4.25 14.75
CA SER A 184 4.72 -3.16 15.03
C SER A 184 3.72 -3.50 16.12
N PHE A 185 3.39 -2.48 16.92
CA PHE A 185 2.38 -2.50 17.96
C PHE A 185 1.47 -1.31 17.71
N SER A 186 0.25 -1.56 17.27
CA SER A 186 -0.69 -0.53 16.85
C SER A 186 -1.96 -0.57 17.69
N GLY A 187 -2.59 0.58 17.82
CA GLY A 187 -3.88 0.69 18.46
C GLY A 187 -4.66 1.87 17.89
N SER A 188 -5.98 1.77 17.91
CA SER A 188 -6.88 2.81 17.45
C SER A 188 -7.98 3.10 18.46
N LYS A 189 -8.56 4.29 18.34
CA LYS A 189 -9.67 4.73 19.17
C LYS A 189 -10.49 5.79 18.44
N ASP A 190 -11.82 5.66 18.55
CA ASP A 190 -12.72 6.69 18.12
C ASP A 190 -12.85 7.79 19.20
N ILE A 191 -12.59 9.02 18.81
CA ILE A 191 -12.83 10.19 19.65
C ILE A 191 -14.16 10.81 19.26
N SER A 192 -15.17 10.71 20.12
CA SER A 192 -16.47 11.34 19.88
C SER A 192 -16.35 12.85 19.88
N ILE A 193 -16.63 13.49 18.75
CA ILE A 193 -16.62 14.95 18.58
C ILE A 193 -18.01 15.52 18.75
N THR A 194 -19.02 14.84 18.19
CA THR A 194 -20.45 15.16 18.36
C THR A 194 -21.22 13.87 18.60
N GLU A 195 -22.55 13.96 18.84
CA GLU A 195 -23.42 12.78 18.96
C GLU A 195 -23.45 11.91 17.71
N ASN A 196 -23.16 12.48 16.54
CA ASN A 196 -23.24 11.82 15.25
C ASN A 196 -21.89 11.72 14.51
N TYR A 197 -20.79 12.16 15.13
CA TYR A 197 -19.48 12.13 14.50
C TYR A 197 -18.39 11.79 15.52
N SER A 198 -17.62 10.77 15.18
CA SER A 198 -16.38 10.40 15.87
C SER A 198 -15.19 10.48 14.90
N LEU A 199 -14.07 10.92 15.42
CA LEU A 199 -12.80 10.98 14.69
C LEU A 199 -11.99 9.75 15.08
N PRO A 200 -11.72 8.82 14.15
CA PRO A 200 -10.79 7.73 14.36
C PRO A 200 -9.37 8.27 14.50
N VAL A 201 -8.70 7.87 15.57
CA VAL A 201 -7.27 8.16 15.79
C VAL A 201 -6.53 6.85 15.99
N PHE A 202 -5.30 6.79 15.54
CA PHE A 202 -4.46 5.60 15.73
C PHE A 202 -3.02 5.98 16.08
N GLY A 203 -2.30 5.02 16.63
CA GLY A 203 -0.88 5.15 16.90
C GLY A 203 -0.20 3.80 16.74
N SER A 204 1.03 3.83 16.24
CA SER A 204 1.86 2.66 16.02
C SER A 204 3.26 2.89 16.56
N PHE A 205 3.75 1.95 17.35
CA PHE A 205 5.17 1.84 17.69
C PHE A 205 5.78 0.77 16.79
N ILE A 206 6.78 1.15 15.99
CA ILE A 206 7.36 0.31 14.95
C ILE A 206 8.86 0.20 15.21
N LEU A 207 9.35 -1.03 15.22
CA LEU A 207 10.77 -1.35 15.33
C LEU A 207 11.24 -2.03 14.04
N ASN A 208 12.37 -1.62 13.52
CA ASN A 208 13.12 -2.37 12.53
C ASN A 208 14.43 -2.84 13.16
N PRO A 209 14.50 -4.11 13.62
CA PRO A 209 15.70 -4.62 14.26
C PRO A 209 16.92 -4.70 13.34
N GLU A 210 16.71 -4.94 12.04
CA GLU A 210 17.78 -5.05 11.06
C GLU A 210 18.45 -3.70 10.79
N ALA A 211 17.64 -2.65 10.66
CA ALA A 211 18.14 -1.28 10.48
C ALA A 211 18.44 -0.55 11.80
N GLU A 212 18.22 -1.21 12.97
CA GLU A 212 18.39 -0.63 14.30
C GLU A 212 17.58 0.69 14.49
N THR A 213 16.39 0.77 13.90
CA THR A 213 15.53 1.96 13.94
C THR A 213 14.22 1.72 14.68
N ALA A 214 13.65 2.80 15.21
CA ALA A 214 12.36 2.80 15.88
C ALA A 214 11.56 4.05 15.52
N PHE A 215 10.26 3.87 15.30
CA PHE A 215 9.36 4.95 14.94
C PHE A 215 8.12 4.94 15.84
N LEU A 216 7.60 6.14 16.11
CA LEU A 216 6.31 6.34 16.74
C LEU A 216 5.45 7.17 15.79
N VAL A 217 4.44 6.54 15.22
CA VAL A 217 3.55 7.14 14.23
C VAL A 217 2.19 7.37 14.85
N PHE A 218 1.60 8.53 14.59
CA PHE A 218 0.23 8.87 14.95
C PHE A 218 -0.53 9.29 13.72
N GLY A 219 -1.82 8.98 13.67
CA GLY A 219 -2.67 9.38 12.57
C GLY A 219 -4.11 9.60 12.98
N ILE A 220 -4.84 10.24 12.07
CA ILE A 220 -6.29 10.40 12.09
C ILE A 220 -6.84 10.01 10.73
N SER A 221 -8.03 9.42 10.72
CA SER A 221 -8.72 8.98 9.49
C SER A 221 -9.98 9.82 9.22
N PHE A 222 -10.28 10.04 7.94
CA PHE A 222 -11.43 10.82 7.48
C PHE A 222 -12.31 10.01 6.53
#